data_e12436f493e9d044ce2c6274645ca922
#
_entry.id   e12436f493e9d044ce2c6274645ca922
#
_cell.length_a   1.000
_cell.length_b   1.000
_cell.length_c   1.000
_cell.angle_alpha   90.00
_cell.angle_beta   90.00
_cell.angle_gamma   90.00
#
_symmetry.space_group_name_H-M   'P 1'
#
loop_
_entity.id
_entity.type
_entity.pdbx_description
1 polymer ?
#
loop_
_entity_poly.entity_id
_entity_poly.type
_entity_poly.pdbx_seq_one_letter_code
_entity_poly.pdbx_strand_id
1 'polypeptide(L)'
;MGPNILFLAHVDESGTALPKAAYEALGSALDAAAQLGGTLTIGLIGESVQTAANSVAAGTRILGVSGEDFAQPRYASDAAAVEAICKTVAPDLVIAPGTSRFLRIMAGVAQRLRGRVDTHLTSLDLVDGVLTARRWFYRQRLEGVLQRAARPWFLVMDSGCHQAWAGTTTTAQVEAIAVQLPPEAKRTSFAGIRVPNADAQTIRPDAKLLFVAGAGWSKKQADGKTHLPEAEAVILEFLRHSGASLGGSKSLVDQTGESQAVLRFMTHLNQVGQTGSTPRHPKGLSTCCHGEEPHVVGWRFINERRAVNLDPNCGWARGKADVLYVADAFQVMTKLNSLLTEKARRISG
;
A
#
# COMPACT_ATOMS: atom_id res chain seq x y z
N MET A 1 -10.28 -18.54 27.88
CA MET A 1 -8.99 -18.16 27.28
C MET A 1 -9.30 -17.41 25.98
N GLY A 2 -8.56 -16.35 25.70
CA GLY A 2 -8.70 -15.64 24.43
C GLY A 2 -8.21 -16.48 23.24
N PRO A 3 -8.44 -16.02 21.98
CA PRO A 3 -8.09 -16.78 20.79
C PRO A 3 -6.58 -16.85 20.57
N ASN A 4 -6.13 -17.93 19.91
CA ASN A 4 -4.78 -18.05 19.40
C ASN A 4 -4.66 -17.25 18.10
N ILE A 5 -3.85 -16.22 18.08
CA ILE A 5 -3.63 -15.34 16.92
C ILE A 5 -2.25 -15.61 16.33
N LEU A 6 -2.19 -15.84 15.05
CA LEU A 6 -0.96 -15.98 14.29
C LEU A 6 -0.79 -14.79 13.35
N PHE A 7 0.27 -14.02 13.52
CA PHE A 7 0.73 -13.07 12.53
C PHE A 7 1.73 -13.74 11.59
N LEU A 8 1.62 -13.50 10.28
CA LEU A 8 2.52 -14.05 9.25
C LEU A 8 3.18 -12.93 8.45
N ALA A 9 4.47 -13.09 8.20
CA ALA A 9 5.21 -12.23 7.28
C ALA A 9 6.29 -12.99 6.50
N HIS A 10 6.54 -12.53 5.25
CA HIS A 10 7.73 -12.90 4.51
C HIS A 10 8.82 -11.84 4.75
N VAL A 11 10.05 -12.28 4.88
CA VAL A 11 11.21 -11.41 4.85
C VAL A 11 11.27 -10.75 3.46
N ASP A 12 11.73 -9.51 3.40
CA ASP A 12 11.84 -8.75 2.16
C ASP A 12 13.00 -9.25 1.27
N GLU A 13 13.17 -8.61 0.12
CA GLU A 13 14.21 -8.99 -0.85
C GLU A 13 15.64 -8.79 -0.32
N SER A 14 15.83 -7.97 0.73
CA SER A 14 17.14 -7.81 1.40
C SER A 14 17.53 -9.01 2.25
N GLY A 15 16.57 -9.88 2.58
CA GLY A 15 16.75 -11.00 3.50
C GLY A 15 16.87 -10.59 4.98
N THR A 16 16.72 -9.32 5.31
CA THR A 16 17.04 -8.79 6.65
C THR A 16 15.90 -8.05 7.33
N ALA A 17 14.91 -7.56 6.58
CA ALA A 17 13.81 -6.76 7.10
C ALA A 17 12.45 -7.32 6.65
N LEU A 18 11.38 -6.72 7.16
CA LEU A 18 10.03 -6.97 6.68
C LEU A 18 9.57 -5.79 5.83
N PRO A 19 8.71 -6.03 4.82
CA PRO A 19 8.09 -4.93 4.06
C PRO A 19 7.21 -4.08 4.98
N LYS A 20 7.06 -2.78 4.65
CA LYS A 20 6.26 -1.83 5.44
C LYS A 20 4.86 -2.36 5.77
N ALA A 21 4.19 -2.98 4.80
CA ALA A 21 2.86 -3.57 4.99
C ALA A 21 2.84 -4.66 6.10
N ALA A 22 3.95 -5.34 6.35
CA ALA A 22 4.03 -6.33 7.41
C ALA A 22 4.04 -5.68 8.80
N TYR A 23 4.70 -4.54 8.97
CA TYR A 23 4.64 -3.80 10.24
C TYR A 23 3.26 -3.22 10.51
N GLU A 24 2.52 -2.80 9.48
CA GLU A 24 1.13 -2.34 9.58
C GLU A 24 0.20 -3.50 10.00
N ALA A 25 0.34 -4.67 9.37
CA ALA A 25 -0.44 -5.86 9.73
C ALA A 25 -0.05 -6.42 11.12
N LEU A 26 1.22 -6.28 11.54
CA LEU A 26 1.64 -6.63 12.90
C LEU A 26 0.98 -5.71 13.95
N GLY A 27 0.93 -4.41 13.69
CA GLY A 27 0.20 -3.47 14.55
C GLY A 27 -1.26 -3.89 14.72
N SER A 28 -1.94 -4.21 13.61
CA SER A 28 -3.32 -4.71 13.64
C SER A 28 -3.45 -6.04 14.42
N ALA A 29 -2.46 -6.94 14.31
CA ALA A 29 -2.48 -8.21 15.03
C ALA A 29 -2.28 -8.03 16.55
N LEU A 30 -1.42 -7.10 16.95
CA LEU A 30 -1.21 -6.75 18.37
C LEU A 30 -2.46 -6.14 18.97
N ASP A 31 -3.10 -5.21 18.26
CA ASP A 31 -4.34 -4.60 18.73
C ASP A 31 -5.48 -5.62 18.85
N ALA A 32 -5.62 -6.51 17.88
CA ALA A 32 -6.59 -7.60 17.93
C ALA A 32 -6.32 -8.54 19.12
N ALA A 33 -5.06 -8.88 19.37
CA ALA A 33 -4.68 -9.71 20.51
C ALA A 33 -5.01 -9.03 21.85
N ALA A 34 -4.69 -7.75 21.98
CA ALA A 34 -5.01 -6.98 23.18
C ALA A 34 -6.53 -6.89 23.43
N GLN A 35 -7.31 -6.57 22.39
CA GLN A 35 -8.75 -6.40 22.49
C GLN A 35 -9.49 -7.72 22.79
N LEU A 36 -9.00 -8.84 22.25
CA LEU A 36 -9.61 -10.16 22.41
C LEU A 36 -9.07 -10.94 23.64
N GLY A 37 -8.07 -10.40 24.35
CA GLY A 37 -7.35 -11.12 25.39
C GLY A 37 -6.69 -12.40 24.85
N GLY A 38 -6.24 -12.35 23.60
CA GLY A 38 -5.66 -13.48 22.87
C GLY A 38 -4.15 -13.59 23.04
N THR A 39 -3.60 -14.72 22.59
CA THR A 39 -2.16 -14.96 22.54
C THR A 39 -1.67 -14.76 21.11
N LEU A 40 -0.66 -13.90 20.91
CA LEU A 40 -0.05 -13.67 19.60
C LEU A 40 1.20 -14.56 19.41
N THR A 41 1.27 -15.23 18.28
CA THR A 41 2.46 -15.91 17.77
C THR A 41 2.85 -15.27 16.45
N ILE A 42 4.14 -15.06 16.20
CA ILE A 42 4.68 -14.52 14.95
C ILE A 42 5.26 -15.66 14.12
N GLY A 43 4.87 -15.76 12.86
CA GLY A 43 5.42 -16.71 11.89
C GLY A 43 6.15 -15.98 10.77
N LEU A 44 7.44 -16.24 10.60
CA LEU A 44 8.29 -15.62 9.61
C LEU A 44 8.75 -16.62 8.56
N ILE A 45 8.83 -16.20 7.31
CA ILE A 45 9.19 -17.03 6.16
C ILE A 45 10.24 -16.29 5.32
N GLY A 46 11.35 -16.95 4.98
CA GLY A 46 12.39 -16.36 4.13
C GLY A 46 13.60 -17.25 3.97
N GLU A 47 14.63 -16.80 3.30
CA GLU A 47 15.91 -17.48 3.24
C GLU A 47 16.57 -17.54 4.62
N SER A 48 16.55 -16.41 5.33
CA SER A 48 16.89 -16.27 6.75
C SER A 48 15.84 -15.38 7.41
N VAL A 49 15.46 -15.68 8.65
CA VAL A 49 14.43 -14.94 9.37
C VAL A 49 14.95 -14.28 10.65
N GLN A 50 16.18 -14.56 11.08
CA GLN A 50 16.70 -14.12 12.38
C GLN A 50 16.76 -12.59 12.51
N THR A 51 17.28 -11.89 11.49
CA THR A 51 17.41 -10.43 11.53
C THR A 51 16.02 -9.75 11.55
N ALA A 52 15.10 -10.24 10.73
CA ALA A 52 13.72 -9.76 10.73
C ALA A 52 13.01 -10.07 12.05
N ALA A 53 13.26 -11.24 12.65
CA ALA A 53 12.72 -11.60 13.96
C ALA A 53 13.16 -10.62 15.06
N ASN A 54 14.43 -10.22 15.04
CA ASN A 54 14.97 -9.24 16.00
C ASN A 54 14.23 -7.90 15.94
N SER A 55 13.73 -7.51 14.76
CA SER A 55 13.00 -6.25 14.56
C SER A 55 11.54 -6.28 15.01
N VAL A 56 10.98 -7.48 15.25
CA VAL A 56 9.56 -7.66 15.62
C VAL A 56 9.37 -8.41 16.95
N ALA A 57 10.44 -8.62 17.71
CA ALA A 57 10.39 -9.33 18.98
C ALA A 57 9.67 -8.50 20.06
N ALA A 58 8.38 -8.71 20.20
CA ALA A 58 7.51 -8.05 21.18
C ALA A 58 7.21 -8.95 22.40
N GLY A 59 8.19 -9.80 22.82
CA GLY A 59 7.99 -10.76 23.92
C GLY A 59 7.04 -11.91 23.57
N THR A 60 6.75 -12.13 22.28
CA THR A 60 5.89 -13.19 21.77
C THR A 60 6.71 -14.37 21.26
N ARG A 61 6.07 -15.55 21.15
CA ARG A 61 6.67 -16.71 20.49
C ARG A 61 6.88 -16.42 19.00
N ILE A 62 8.07 -16.72 18.47
CA ILE A 62 8.41 -16.52 17.07
C ILE A 62 8.77 -17.86 16.43
N LEU A 63 8.09 -18.20 15.34
CA LEU A 63 8.35 -19.36 14.52
C LEU A 63 8.98 -18.93 13.21
N GLY A 64 9.95 -19.71 12.70
CA GLY A 64 10.66 -19.41 11.47
C GLY A 64 10.71 -20.58 10.50
N VAL A 65 10.32 -20.36 9.25
CA VAL A 65 10.61 -21.25 8.14
C VAL A 65 11.71 -20.60 7.30
N SER A 66 12.90 -21.22 7.29
CA SER A 66 14.08 -20.68 6.62
C SER A 66 14.60 -21.63 5.56
N GLY A 67 15.27 -21.09 4.54
CA GLY A 67 15.98 -21.81 3.49
C GLY A 67 15.80 -21.20 2.11
N GLU A 68 16.67 -21.59 1.19
CA GLU A 68 16.70 -21.09 -0.20
C GLU A 68 15.35 -21.25 -0.92
N ASP A 69 14.62 -22.34 -0.66
CA ASP A 69 13.32 -22.60 -1.24
C ASP A 69 12.24 -21.59 -0.84
N PHE A 70 12.47 -20.79 0.20
CA PHE A 70 11.56 -19.78 0.74
C PHE A 70 12.02 -18.34 0.49
N ALA A 71 13.20 -18.16 -0.10
CA ALA A 71 13.75 -16.85 -0.47
C ALA A 71 12.84 -16.15 -1.48
N GLN A 72 12.42 -16.83 -2.51
CA GLN A 72 11.71 -16.28 -3.66
C GLN A 72 10.22 -16.66 -3.69
N PRO A 73 9.36 -15.80 -4.27
CA PRO A 73 7.93 -16.07 -4.35
C PRO A 73 7.60 -17.32 -5.18
N ARG A 74 7.18 -18.39 -4.53
CA ARG A 74 6.69 -19.61 -5.17
C ARG A 74 5.43 -20.08 -4.43
N TYR A 75 4.32 -20.29 -5.17
CA TYR A 75 3.06 -20.71 -4.55
C TYR A 75 3.20 -21.93 -3.65
N ALA A 76 3.85 -22.98 -4.15
CA ALA A 76 3.92 -24.25 -3.46
C ALA A 76 4.76 -24.18 -2.17
N SER A 77 5.94 -23.53 -2.20
CA SER A 77 6.78 -23.36 -1.01
C SER A 77 6.15 -22.41 0.01
N ASP A 78 5.62 -21.27 -0.44
CA ASP A 78 4.96 -20.31 0.44
C ASP A 78 3.73 -20.93 1.13
N ALA A 79 2.91 -21.67 0.38
CA ALA A 79 1.74 -22.35 0.93
C ALA A 79 2.12 -23.46 1.92
N ALA A 80 3.17 -24.25 1.63
CA ALA A 80 3.65 -25.29 2.52
C ALA A 80 4.20 -24.70 3.83
N ALA A 81 4.94 -23.60 3.75
CA ALA A 81 5.48 -22.89 4.93
C ALA A 81 4.34 -22.39 5.83
N VAL A 82 3.35 -21.68 5.26
CA VAL A 82 2.21 -21.18 6.03
C VAL A 82 1.40 -22.30 6.63
N GLU A 83 1.16 -23.39 5.88
CA GLU A 83 0.43 -24.57 6.38
C GLU A 83 1.16 -25.22 7.56
N ALA A 84 2.49 -25.37 7.49
CA ALA A 84 3.29 -25.94 8.55
C ALA A 84 3.25 -25.09 9.83
N ILE A 85 3.42 -23.78 9.71
CA ILE A 85 3.29 -22.84 10.86
C ILE A 85 1.89 -22.93 11.47
N CYS A 86 0.84 -22.88 10.64
CA CYS A 86 -0.53 -22.98 11.13
C CYS A 86 -0.82 -24.32 11.83
N LYS A 87 -0.28 -25.44 11.36
CA LYS A 87 -0.42 -26.73 12.02
C LYS A 87 0.28 -26.79 13.39
N THR A 88 1.39 -26.07 13.53
CA THR A 88 2.14 -25.99 14.80
C THR A 88 1.41 -25.10 15.82
N VAL A 89 0.82 -23.98 15.38
CA VAL A 89 0.16 -23.01 16.25
C VAL A 89 -1.31 -23.36 16.53
N ALA A 90 -1.98 -24.03 15.60
CA ALA A 90 -3.44 -24.23 15.59
C ALA A 90 -4.20 -22.91 15.86
N PRO A 91 -4.02 -21.88 15.02
CA PRO A 91 -4.57 -20.55 15.30
C PRO A 91 -6.07 -20.49 15.06
N ASP A 92 -6.76 -19.66 15.83
CA ASP A 92 -8.14 -19.24 15.55
C ASP A 92 -8.16 -18.14 14.48
N LEU A 93 -7.20 -17.22 14.54
CA LEU A 93 -7.08 -16.08 13.63
C LEU A 93 -5.68 -16.07 13.02
N VAL A 94 -5.60 -15.83 11.72
CA VAL A 94 -4.34 -15.64 10.99
C VAL A 94 -4.36 -14.27 10.35
N ILE A 95 -3.46 -13.38 10.75
CA ILE A 95 -3.36 -12.02 10.21
C ILE A 95 -2.08 -11.91 9.37
N ALA A 96 -2.20 -11.40 8.16
CA ALA A 96 -1.09 -11.25 7.24
C ALA A 96 -1.20 -9.96 6.41
N PRO A 97 -0.09 -9.39 5.93
CA PRO A 97 -0.12 -8.24 5.04
C PRO A 97 -0.62 -8.62 3.65
N GLY A 98 -1.33 -7.70 3.00
CA GLY A 98 -1.84 -7.83 1.64
C GLY A 98 -0.76 -7.76 0.55
N THR A 99 0.33 -8.51 0.73
CA THR A 99 1.38 -8.65 -0.28
C THR A 99 0.97 -9.61 -1.39
N SER A 100 1.57 -9.47 -2.57
CA SER A 100 1.32 -10.38 -3.69
C SER A 100 1.62 -11.85 -3.36
N ARG A 101 2.57 -12.13 -2.45
CA ARG A 101 2.88 -13.47 -1.98
C ARG A 101 1.71 -14.06 -1.18
N PHE A 102 1.21 -13.36 -0.17
CA PHE A 102 0.10 -13.85 0.66
C PHE A 102 -1.24 -13.87 -0.08
N LEU A 103 -1.57 -12.84 -0.85
CA LEU A 103 -2.81 -12.82 -1.65
C LEU A 103 -2.92 -14.02 -2.59
N ARG A 104 -1.78 -14.52 -3.10
CA ARG A 104 -1.74 -15.66 -4.01
C ARG A 104 -2.00 -17.00 -3.30
N ILE A 105 -1.55 -17.17 -2.06
CA ILE A 105 -1.55 -18.47 -1.38
C ILE A 105 -2.66 -18.64 -0.36
N MET A 106 -3.15 -17.55 0.26
CA MET A 106 -4.01 -17.65 1.45
C MET A 106 -5.32 -18.42 1.20
N ALA A 107 -5.93 -18.28 0.03
CA ALA A 107 -7.14 -19.04 -0.30
C ALA A 107 -6.89 -20.55 -0.31
N GLY A 108 -5.78 -20.98 -0.92
CA GLY A 108 -5.39 -22.39 -0.96
C GLY A 108 -5.05 -22.97 0.41
N VAL A 109 -4.34 -22.20 1.24
CA VAL A 109 -4.00 -22.62 2.61
C VAL A 109 -5.27 -22.69 3.48
N ALA A 110 -6.14 -21.68 3.41
CA ALA A 110 -7.40 -21.67 4.14
C ALA A 110 -8.26 -22.88 3.78
N GLN A 111 -8.34 -23.24 2.49
CA GLN A 111 -9.05 -24.42 2.04
C GLN A 111 -8.48 -25.73 2.64
N ARG A 112 -7.16 -25.89 2.65
CA ARG A 112 -6.49 -27.08 3.23
C ARG A 112 -6.73 -27.23 4.73
N LEU A 113 -6.81 -26.09 5.43
CA LEU A 113 -7.05 -26.05 6.88
C LEU A 113 -8.53 -25.92 7.24
N ARG A 114 -9.45 -26.07 6.27
CA ARG A 114 -10.92 -25.94 6.43
C ARG A 114 -11.34 -24.59 7.05
N GLY A 115 -10.51 -23.57 6.89
CA GLY A 115 -10.74 -22.22 7.38
C GLY A 115 -11.54 -21.36 6.41
N ARG A 116 -11.52 -20.06 6.69
CA ARG A 116 -12.08 -19.02 5.82
C ARG A 116 -11.04 -17.92 5.61
N VAL A 117 -11.10 -17.25 4.48
CA VAL A 117 -10.20 -16.14 4.16
C VAL A 117 -10.98 -14.93 3.67
N ASP A 118 -10.63 -13.77 4.21
CA ASP A 118 -11.06 -12.48 3.69
C ASP A 118 -9.81 -11.64 3.40
N THR A 119 -9.77 -11.06 2.20
CA THR A 119 -8.65 -10.27 1.70
C THR A 119 -9.08 -8.81 1.51
N HIS A 120 -8.09 -7.93 1.31
CA HIS A 120 -8.34 -6.50 1.14
C HIS A 120 -9.06 -5.86 2.33
N LEU A 121 -8.69 -6.28 3.54
CA LEU A 121 -9.27 -5.75 4.76
C LEU A 121 -8.69 -4.38 5.07
N THR A 122 -9.55 -3.48 5.49
CA THR A 122 -9.23 -2.10 5.81
C THR A 122 -9.22 -1.81 7.31
N SER A 123 -9.93 -2.61 8.10
CA SER A 123 -9.86 -2.57 9.55
C SER A 123 -10.26 -3.91 10.18
N LEU A 124 -9.80 -4.09 11.43
CA LEU A 124 -10.27 -5.12 12.36
C LEU A 124 -10.69 -4.40 13.63
N ASP A 125 -11.94 -4.54 14.00
CA ASP A 125 -12.54 -3.87 15.15
C ASP A 125 -13.28 -4.87 16.04
N LEU A 126 -13.38 -4.59 17.31
CA LEU A 126 -14.26 -5.34 18.21
C LEU A 126 -15.60 -4.61 18.32
N VAL A 127 -16.67 -5.23 17.80
CA VAL A 127 -18.02 -4.68 17.88
C VAL A 127 -18.87 -5.63 18.71
N ASP A 128 -19.42 -5.15 19.82
CA ASP A 128 -20.22 -5.96 20.77
C ASP A 128 -19.50 -7.24 21.22
N GLY A 129 -18.19 -7.16 21.40
CA GLY A 129 -17.36 -8.31 21.81
C GLY A 129 -17.02 -9.29 20.69
N VAL A 130 -17.41 -9.02 19.43
CA VAL A 130 -17.17 -9.87 18.25
C VAL A 130 -16.19 -9.22 17.31
N LEU A 131 -15.13 -9.97 16.91
CA LEU A 131 -14.20 -9.49 15.90
C LEU A 131 -14.91 -9.24 14.58
N THR A 132 -14.80 -8.01 14.11
CA THR A 132 -15.46 -7.52 12.90
C THR A 132 -14.40 -6.98 11.94
N ALA A 133 -14.39 -7.52 10.74
CA ALA A 133 -13.50 -7.08 9.67
C ALA A 133 -14.25 -6.20 8.67
N ARG A 134 -13.60 -5.16 8.16
CA ARG A 134 -14.17 -4.29 7.13
C ARG A 134 -13.35 -4.41 5.85
N ARG A 135 -14.02 -4.36 4.71
CA ARG A 135 -13.38 -4.32 3.40
C ARG A 135 -14.22 -3.57 2.37
N TRP A 136 -13.56 -3.05 1.35
CA TRP A 136 -14.25 -2.43 0.23
C TRP A 136 -14.62 -3.46 -0.85
N PHE A 137 -15.84 -3.30 -1.39
CA PHE A 137 -16.33 -4.02 -2.57
C PHE A 137 -16.65 -3.05 -3.71
N TYR A 138 -16.72 -3.56 -4.92
CA TYR A 138 -17.13 -2.83 -6.12
C TYR A 138 -16.41 -1.50 -6.30
N ARG A 139 -15.07 -1.53 -6.30
CA ARG A 139 -14.23 -0.32 -6.39
C ARG A 139 -14.57 0.70 -5.30
N GLN A 140 -14.71 0.23 -4.08
CA GLN A 140 -14.95 1.04 -2.88
C GLN A 140 -16.31 1.78 -2.84
N ARG A 141 -17.27 1.31 -3.61
CA ARG A 141 -18.64 1.82 -3.56
C ARG A 141 -19.41 1.29 -2.34
N LEU A 142 -19.07 0.08 -1.90
CA LEU A 142 -19.68 -0.56 -0.74
C LEU A 142 -18.62 -0.96 0.27
N GLU A 143 -18.87 -0.73 1.53
CA GLU A 143 -18.11 -1.31 2.62
C GLU A 143 -18.82 -2.55 3.12
N GLY A 144 -18.12 -3.69 3.08
CA GLY A 144 -18.60 -4.91 3.70
C GLY A 144 -18.12 -4.98 5.14
N VAL A 145 -19.03 -5.25 6.04
CA VAL A 145 -18.78 -5.52 7.46
C VAL A 145 -18.95 -7.02 7.68
N LEU A 146 -17.89 -7.69 8.07
CA LEU A 146 -17.80 -9.15 8.06
C LEU A 146 -17.52 -9.70 9.46
N GLN A 147 -18.26 -10.72 9.84
CA GLN A 147 -18.02 -11.55 11.01
C GLN A 147 -18.05 -13.02 10.59
N ARG A 148 -17.18 -13.85 11.17
CA ARG A 148 -17.14 -15.27 10.84
C ARG A 148 -16.97 -16.12 12.10
N ALA A 149 -17.77 -17.16 12.21
CA ALA A 149 -17.65 -18.16 13.27
C ALA A 149 -16.63 -19.27 12.95
N ALA A 150 -16.44 -19.57 11.64
CA ALA A 150 -15.52 -20.64 11.22
C ALA A 150 -14.05 -20.26 11.51
N ARG A 151 -13.27 -21.25 11.95
CA ARG A 151 -11.84 -21.12 12.28
C ARG A 151 -11.03 -22.20 11.53
N PRO A 152 -9.75 -21.91 11.22
CA PRO A 152 -9.10 -20.61 11.34
C PRO A 152 -9.69 -19.56 10.38
N TRP A 153 -9.70 -18.30 10.79
CA TRP A 153 -10.07 -17.19 9.93
C TRP A 153 -8.83 -16.42 9.50
N PHE A 154 -8.54 -16.43 8.20
CA PHE A 154 -7.42 -15.74 7.58
C PHE A 154 -7.84 -14.33 7.18
N LEU A 155 -7.12 -13.36 7.68
CA LEU A 155 -7.39 -11.92 7.59
C LEU A 155 -6.21 -11.25 6.89
N VAL A 156 -6.38 -10.89 5.61
CA VAL A 156 -5.31 -10.28 4.82
C VAL A 156 -5.53 -8.77 4.73
N MET A 157 -4.68 -8.02 5.45
CA MET A 157 -4.79 -6.57 5.62
C MET A 157 -4.20 -5.81 4.44
N ASP A 158 -4.93 -4.84 3.92
CA ASP A 158 -4.40 -3.90 2.93
C ASP A 158 -3.37 -2.95 3.55
N SER A 159 -2.38 -2.56 2.77
CA SER A 159 -1.40 -1.55 3.19
C SER A 159 -2.04 -0.18 3.37
N GLY A 160 -1.54 0.61 4.33
CA GLY A 160 -2.03 1.95 4.65
C GLY A 160 -3.30 1.98 5.48
N CYS A 161 -3.73 0.86 6.04
CA CYS A 161 -4.98 0.75 6.80
C CYS A 161 -4.79 0.73 8.32
N HIS A 162 -3.56 0.55 8.78
CA HIS A 162 -3.23 0.53 10.20
C HIS A 162 -1.89 1.23 10.45
N GLN A 163 -1.70 1.72 11.68
CA GLN A 163 -0.41 2.27 12.07
C GLN A 163 0.63 1.14 12.11
N ALA A 164 1.78 1.38 11.49
CA ALA A 164 2.86 0.42 11.54
C ALA A 164 3.41 0.27 12.97
N TRP A 165 3.65 -0.96 13.39
CA TRP A 165 4.32 -1.24 14.64
C TRP A 165 5.73 -0.61 14.63
N ALA A 166 6.10 0.06 15.71
CA ALA A 166 7.33 0.83 15.85
C ALA A 166 8.09 0.46 17.14
N GLY A 167 8.09 -0.82 17.51
CA GLY A 167 8.81 -1.31 18.66
C GLY A 167 10.32 -1.31 18.48
N THR A 168 11.04 -1.60 19.56
CA THR A 168 12.50 -1.64 19.59
C THR A 168 13.03 -3.00 19.10
N THR A 169 14.17 -2.98 18.42
CA THR A 169 14.91 -4.19 18.05
C THR A 169 15.49 -4.87 19.29
N THR A 170 15.28 -6.18 19.42
CA THR A 170 15.83 -7.00 20.52
C THR A 170 16.34 -8.31 19.95
N THR A 171 17.11 -9.06 20.72
CA THR A 171 17.48 -10.42 20.32
C THR A 171 16.31 -11.37 20.48
N ALA A 172 15.82 -11.90 19.37
CA ALA A 172 14.70 -12.83 19.34
C ALA A 172 15.18 -14.29 19.36
N GLN A 173 14.46 -15.14 20.10
CA GLN A 173 14.56 -16.59 19.95
C GLN A 173 13.56 -17.05 18.89
N VAL A 174 14.06 -17.69 17.83
CA VAL A 174 13.24 -18.22 16.74
C VAL A 174 13.20 -19.73 16.84
N GLU A 175 11.99 -20.27 16.97
CA GLU A 175 11.75 -21.71 16.88
C GLU A 175 11.66 -22.11 15.40
N ALA A 176 12.59 -22.95 14.95
CA ALA A 176 12.64 -23.37 13.55
C ALA A 176 11.56 -24.39 13.22
N ILE A 177 10.84 -24.17 12.14
CA ILE A 177 9.85 -25.11 11.57
C ILE A 177 10.43 -25.72 10.31
N ALA A 178 10.67 -27.03 10.35
CA ALA A 178 11.15 -27.77 9.19
C ALA A 178 10.03 -28.01 8.19
N VAL A 179 10.27 -27.62 6.93
CA VAL A 179 9.32 -27.87 5.82
C VAL A 179 10.06 -28.60 4.71
N GLN A 180 9.63 -29.80 4.44
CA GLN A 180 10.14 -30.59 3.31
C GLN A 180 9.26 -30.36 2.09
N LEU A 181 9.88 -29.96 0.98
CA LEU A 181 9.20 -29.73 -0.28
C LEU A 181 9.47 -30.91 -1.23
N PRO A 182 8.43 -31.58 -1.71
CA PRO A 182 8.61 -32.61 -2.74
C PRO A 182 9.06 -31.96 -4.07
N PRO A 183 9.71 -32.71 -4.98
CA PRO A 183 10.21 -32.16 -6.24
C PRO A 183 9.17 -31.41 -7.06
N GLU A 184 7.92 -31.87 -7.01
CA GLU A 184 6.79 -31.25 -7.72
C GLU A 184 6.49 -29.81 -7.24
N ALA A 185 6.78 -29.52 -5.98
CA ALA A 185 6.62 -28.16 -5.41
C ALA A 185 7.67 -27.18 -5.94
N LYS A 186 8.73 -27.66 -6.56
CA LYS A 186 9.85 -26.86 -7.07
C LYS A 186 9.83 -26.64 -8.59
N ARG A 187 8.77 -27.06 -9.30
CA ARG A 187 8.67 -26.96 -10.76
C ARG A 187 8.60 -25.54 -11.33
N THR A 188 8.27 -24.56 -10.51
CA THR A 188 8.22 -23.14 -10.91
C THR A 188 9.35 -22.38 -10.27
N SER A 189 9.93 -21.45 -11.01
CA SER A 189 10.94 -20.52 -10.52
C SER A 189 10.48 -19.08 -10.68
N PHE A 190 10.97 -18.21 -9.81
CA PHE A 190 10.77 -16.79 -9.90
C PHE A 190 11.83 -16.18 -10.82
N ALA A 191 11.42 -15.59 -11.92
CA ALA A 191 12.35 -15.03 -12.91
C ALA A 191 12.83 -13.61 -12.56
N GLY A 192 12.17 -12.93 -11.64
CA GLY A 192 12.51 -11.58 -11.20
C GLY A 192 11.33 -10.60 -11.27
N ILE A 193 11.59 -9.39 -10.83
CA ILE A 193 10.65 -8.26 -10.89
C ILE A 193 11.09 -7.34 -12.02
N ARG A 194 10.18 -7.02 -12.93
CA ARG A 194 10.40 -5.94 -13.88
C ARG A 194 10.06 -4.63 -13.19
N VAL A 195 11.08 -3.89 -12.82
CA VAL A 195 10.92 -2.54 -12.30
C VAL A 195 10.68 -1.62 -13.52
N PRO A 196 9.70 -0.70 -13.48
CA PRO A 196 9.59 0.36 -14.48
C PRO A 196 10.92 1.11 -14.59
N ASN A 197 11.28 1.57 -15.80
CA ASN A 197 12.48 2.40 -15.95
C ASN A 197 12.44 3.57 -14.94
N ALA A 198 13.60 3.95 -14.42
CA ALA A 198 13.71 5.02 -13.43
C ALA A 198 13.06 6.35 -13.87
N ASP A 199 12.97 6.58 -15.19
CA ASP A 199 12.31 7.72 -15.81
C ASP A 199 10.77 7.58 -15.90
N ALA A 200 10.23 6.38 -15.68
CA ALA A 200 8.79 6.18 -15.65
C ALA A 200 8.25 6.68 -14.30
N GLN A 201 7.81 7.93 -14.27
CA GLN A 201 7.11 8.50 -13.12
C GLN A 201 5.79 7.74 -12.95
N THR A 202 5.71 6.89 -11.94
CA THR A 202 4.53 6.09 -11.64
C THR A 202 4.02 6.39 -10.24
N ILE A 203 2.83 5.89 -9.90
CA ILE A 203 2.30 5.97 -8.54
C ILE A 203 3.09 5.00 -7.67
N ARG A 204 3.92 5.53 -6.77
CA ARG A 204 4.78 4.76 -5.87
C ARG A 204 4.17 4.64 -4.48
N PRO A 205 3.98 3.42 -3.97
CA PRO A 205 3.35 3.21 -2.65
C PRO A 205 4.19 3.75 -1.47
N ASP A 206 5.51 3.85 -1.65
CA ASP A 206 6.48 4.30 -0.63
C ASP A 206 6.54 5.81 -0.48
N ALA A 207 6.04 6.58 -1.45
CA ALA A 207 6.05 8.02 -1.41
C ALA A 207 5.14 8.59 -0.31
N LYS A 208 5.59 9.65 0.36
CA LYS A 208 4.79 10.32 1.40
C LYS A 208 3.74 11.29 0.83
N LEU A 209 3.91 11.70 -0.41
CA LEU A 209 3.05 12.66 -1.10
C LEU A 209 2.64 12.12 -2.46
N LEU A 210 1.34 12.19 -2.76
CA LEU A 210 0.80 12.00 -4.10
C LEU A 210 0.55 13.37 -4.73
N PHE A 211 1.19 13.66 -5.85
CA PHE A 211 0.86 14.79 -6.72
C PHE A 211 -0.10 14.31 -7.81
N VAL A 212 -1.22 14.99 -8.01
CA VAL A 212 -2.22 14.67 -9.05
C VAL A 212 -2.37 15.84 -9.99
N ALA A 213 -1.96 15.63 -11.25
CA ALA A 213 -2.15 16.60 -12.31
C ALA A 213 -3.55 16.45 -12.94
N GLY A 214 -4.29 17.54 -13.06
CA GLY A 214 -5.55 17.61 -13.78
C GLY A 214 -5.38 18.05 -15.24
N ALA A 215 -6.44 17.93 -16.04
CA ALA A 215 -6.42 18.29 -17.45
C ALA A 215 -6.15 19.78 -17.73
N GLY A 216 -6.29 20.63 -16.76
CA GLY A 216 -5.98 22.05 -16.88
C GLY A 216 -4.54 22.38 -17.28
N TRP A 217 -3.59 21.50 -16.95
CA TRP A 217 -2.20 21.66 -17.37
C TRP A 217 -1.98 21.62 -18.86
N SER A 218 -2.84 20.93 -19.60
CA SER A 218 -2.78 20.78 -21.07
C SER A 218 -3.73 21.72 -21.81
N LYS A 219 -4.57 22.47 -21.10
CA LYS A 219 -5.53 23.40 -21.72
C LYS A 219 -4.91 24.79 -21.98
N LYS A 220 -5.59 25.56 -22.84
CA LYS A 220 -5.23 26.96 -23.08
C LYS A 220 -5.35 27.76 -21.79
N GLN A 221 -4.34 28.53 -21.49
CA GLN A 221 -4.29 29.46 -20.35
C GLN A 221 -4.94 30.80 -20.72
N ALA A 222 -4.87 31.79 -19.82
CA ALA A 222 -5.47 33.11 -19.99
C ALA A 222 -4.98 33.85 -21.24
N ASP A 223 -3.79 33.57 -21.74
CA ASP A 223 -3.22 34.12 -22.97
C ASP A 223 -3.69 33.39 -24.25
N GLY A 224 -4.57 32.38 -24.12
CA GLY A 224 -5.09 31.59 -25.22
C GLY A 224 -4.14 30.50 -25.75
N LYS A 225 -2.97 30.31 -25.13
CA LYS A 225 -1.96 29.31 -25.52
C LYS A 225 -1.87 28.18 -24.52
N THR A 226 -1.43 27.01 -24.98
CA THR A 226 -1.05 25.89 -24.12
C THR A 226 0.42 26.07 -23.72
N HIS A 227 0.73 25.82 -22.44
CA HIS A 227 2.07 25.96 -21.87
C HIS A 227 2.66 24.61 -21.47
N LEU A 228 2.57 23.60 -22.37
CA LEU A 228 2.99 22.24 -22.07
C LEU A 228 4.46 22.09 -21.68
N PRO A 229 5.44 22.71 -22.37
CA PRO A 229 6.84 22.60 -21.95
C PRO A 229 7.08 23.18 -20.56
N GLU A 230 6.41 24.27 -20.22
CA GLU A 230 6.49 24.89 -18.90
C GLU A 230 5.83 24.00 -17.84
N ALA A 231 4.66 23.45 -18.13
CA ALA A 231 3.97 22.50 -17.24
C ALA A 231 4.84 21.28 -16.96
N GLU A 232 5.45 20.68 -17.98
CA GLU A 232 6.37 19.57 -17.83
C GLU A 232 7.56 19.90 -16.95
N ALA A 233 8.20 21.03 -17.20
CA ALA A 233 9.37 21.48 -16.42
C ALA A 233 9.02 21.70 -14.95
N VAL A 234 7.95 22.42 -14.68
CA VAL A 234 7.51 22.74 -13.29
C VAL A 234 7.09 21.48 -12.52
N ILE A 235 6.36 20.57 -13.16
CA ILE A 235 5.92 19.31 -12.52
C ILE A 235 7.12 18.39 -12.24
N LEU A 236 7.99 18.17 -13.23
CA LEU A 236 9.15 17.29 -13.05
C LEU A 236 10.12 17.83 -12.01
N GLU A 237 10.33 19.14 -11.97
CA GLU A 237 11.14 19.79 -10.93
C GLU A 237 10.53 19.55 -9.54
N PHE A 238 9.22 19.73 -9.40
CA PHE A 238 8.52 19.47 -8.15
C PHE A 238 8.67 18.00 -7.70
N LEU A 239 8.48 17.06 -8.58
CA LEU A 239 8.63 15.63 -8.29
C LEU A 239 10.03 15.29 -7.82
N ARG A 240 11.06 15.85 -8.47
CA ARG A 240 12.47 15.67 -8.10
C ARG A 240 12.77 16.20 -6.70
N HIS A 241 12.28 17.38 -6.33
CA HIS A 241 12.56 18.00 -5.04
C HIS A 241 11.71 17.42 -3.89
N SER A 242 10.48 17.03 -4.16
CA SER A 242 9.55 16.54 -3.14
C SER A 242 9.61 15.03 -2.93
N GLY A 243 10.15 14.27 -3.90
CA GLY A 243 10.04 12.81 -3.92
C GLY A 243 8.59 12.32 -4.06
N ALA A 244 7.69 13.17 -4.54
CA ALA A 244 6.28 12.82 -4.67
C ALA A 244 6.05 11.74 -5.73
N SER A 245 4.98 10.98 -5.55
CA SER A 245 4.42 10.06 -6.52
C SER A 245 3.60 10.84 -7.55
N LEU A 246 3.67 10.50 -8.82
CA LEU A 246 2.91 11.16 -9.89
C LEU A 246 1.61 10.43 -10.17
N GLY A 247 0.50 11.12 -10.00
CA GLY A 247 -0.84 10.72 -10.43
C GLY A 247 -1.42 11.72 -11.43
N GLY A 248 -2.45 11.30 -12.15
CA GLY A 248 -3.19 12.14 -13.07
C GLY A 248 -4.69 11.90 -13.03
N SER A 249 -5.47 12.91 -13.41
CA SER A 249 -6.90 12.72 -13.64
C SER A 249 -7.14 11.84 -14.87
N LYS A 250 -8.29 11.17 -14.92
CA LYS A 250 -8.68 10.40 -16.11
C LYS A 250 -8.65 11.26 -17.37
N SER A 251 -9.24 12.45 -17.32
CA SER A 251 -9.30 13.33 -18.47
C SER A 251 -7.94 13.79 -18.98
N LEU A 252 -6.94 13.92 -18.11
CA LEU A 252 -5.58 14.21 -18.54
C LEU A 252 -4.95 13.00 -19.26
N VAL A 253 -5.11 11.80 -18.71
CA VAL A 253 -4.49 10.61 -19.31
C VAL A 253 -5.21 10.12 -20.56
N ASP A 254 -6.53 10.34 -20.67
CA ASP A 254 -7.30 9.98 -21.87
C ASP A 254 -6.89 10.82 -23.10
N GLN A 255 -6.48 12.06 -22.91
CA GLN A 255 -5.99 12.93 -23.99
C GLN A 255 -4.84 12.31 -24.78
N THR A 256 -4.05 11.43 -24.18
CA THR A 256 -2.98 10.69 -24.83
C THR A 256 -3.50 9.80 -25.96
N GLY A 257 -4.70 9.25 -25.81
CA GLY A 257 -5.36 8.41 -26.84
C GLY A 257 -6.05 9.20 -27.95
N GLU A 258 -6.29 10.50 -27.75
CA GLU A 258 -7.05 11.35 -28.66
C GLU A 258 -6.17 12.28 -29.53
N SER A 259 -4.87 12.01 -29.60
CA SER A 259 -3.89 12.82 -30.35
C SER A 259 -3.86 14.30 -29.97
N GLN A 260 -4.27 14.62 -28.74
CA GLN A 260 -4.20 15.98 -28.20
C GLN A 260 -2.83 16.27 -27.60
N ALA A 261 -2.56 17.55 -27.37
CA ALA A 261 -1.35 17.98 -26.69
C ALA A 261 -1.38 17.51 -25.21
N VAL A 262 -0.43 16.67 -24.83
CA VAL A 262 -0.36 16.01 -23.54
C VAL A 262 1.01 16.15 -22.89
N LEU A 263 1.07 15.97 -21.56
CA LEU A 263 2.33 15.85 -20.83
C LEU A 263 3.00 14.52 -21.20
N ARG A 264 4.22 14.55 -21.75
CA ARG A 264 4.91 13.39 -22.34
C ARG A 264 5.17 12.24 -21.38
N PHE A 265 5.27 12.54 -20.08
CA PHE A 265 5.50 11.56 -19.03
C PHE A 265 4.19 10.96 -18.44
N MET A 266 3.03 11.41 -18.94
CA MET A 266 1.73 10.97 -18.43
C MET A 266 1.17 9.80 -19.24
N THR A 267 0.76 8.74 -18.55
CA THR A 267 0.13 7.56 -19.15
C THR A 267 -1.05 7.10 -18.30
N HIS A 268 -1.82 6.13 -18.78
CA HIS A 268 -2.90 5.50 -18.00
C HIS A 268 -2.42 4.82 -16.70
N LEU A 269 -1.13 4.49 -16.60
CA LEU A 269 -0.53 3.97 -15.36
C LEU A 269 -0.52 5.00 -14.23
N ASN A 270 -0.59 6.29 -14.56
CA ASN A 270 -0.67 7.38 -13.61
C ASN A 270 -2.11 7.72 -13.20
N GLN A 271 -3.12 7.09 -13.81
CA GLN A 271 -4.51 7.43 -13.52
C GLN A 271 -4.88 7.12 -12.07
N VAL A 272 -5.40 8.13 -11.38
CA VAL A 272 -5.94 8.05 -10.01
C VAL A 272 -7.46 7.93 -10.09
N GLY A 273 -8.01 6.91 -9.44
CA GLY A 273 -9.44 6.69 -9.38
C GLY A 273 -10.06 6.00 -10.60
N GLN A 274 -11.38 5.90 -10.63
CA GLN A 274 -12.19 5.16 -11.63
C GLN A 274 -11.64 3.74 -11.89
N THR A 275 -11.01 3.54 -13.06
CA THR A 275 -10.38 2.29 -13.47
C THR A 275 -8.89 2.26 -13.18
N GLY A 276 -8.33 3.36 -12.69
CA GLY A 276 -6.93 3.50 -12.32
C GLY A 276 -6.63 3.09 -10.88
N SER A 277 -5.50 3.57 -10.38
CA SER A 277 -5.04 3.27 -9.02
C SER A 277 -5.87 3.96 -7.94
N THR A 278 -5.86 3.35 -6.76
CA THR A 278 -6.42 3.92 -5.52
C THR A 278 -5.29 4.07 -4.50
N PRO A 279 -4.43 5.08 -4.65
CA PRO A 279 -3.23 5.21 -3.84
C PRO A 279 -3.56 5.59 -2.39
N ARG A 280 -2.72 5.14 -1.47
CA ARG A 280 -2.85 5.37 -0.02
C ARG A 280 -1.63 6.13 0.47
N HIS A 281 -1.60 7.44 0.24
CA HIS A 281 -0.51 8.30 0.66
C HIS A 281 -0.92 9.13 1.88
N PRO A 282 0.01 9.45 2.80
CA PRO A 282 -0.30 10.36 3.91
C PRO A 282 -0.77 11.72 3.45
N LYS A 283 -0.23 12.22 2.33
CA LYS A 283 -0.52 13.56 1.80
C LYS A 283 -0.82 13.50 0.31
N GLY A 284 -1.68 14.41 -0.15
CA GLY A 284 -1.97 14.59 -1.55
C GLY A 284 -2.11 16.06 -1.94
N LEU A 285 -1.63 16.38 -3.13
CA LEU A 285 -1.75 17.68 -3.77
C LEU A 285 -2.34 17.50 -5.16
N SER A 286 -3.55 17.96 -5.38
CA SER A 286 -4.17 18.02 -6.72
C SER A 286 -4.06 19.42 -7.31
N THR A 287 -3.84 19.50 -8.62
CA THR A 287 -3.65 20.76 -9.33
C THR A 287 -4.35 20.77 -10.68
N CYS A 288 -4.87 21.92 -11.09
CA CYS A 288 -5.48 22.13 -12.41
C CYS A 288 -6.62 21.17 -12.78
N CYS A 289 -7.44 20.82 -11.83
CA CYS A 289 -8.64 20.02 -12.11
C CYS A 289 -9.73 20.92 -12.65
N HIS A 290 -10.03 20.84 -13.92
CA HIS A 290 -11.09 21.60 -14.56
C HIS A 290 -12.41 20.84 -14.50
N GLY A 291 -13.36 21.29 -13.66
CA GLY A 291 -14.79 20.95 -13.73
C GLY A 291 -15.17 19.46 -13.84
N GLU A 292 -14.17 18.59 -13.78
CA GLU A 292 -14.36 17.17 -13.89
C GLU A 292 -14.81 16.63 -12.55
N GLU A 293 -15.78 15.76 -12.58
CA GLU A 293 -16.15 14.98 -11.41
C GLU A 293 -14.89 14.27 -10.92
N PRO A 294 -14.43 14.57 -9.70
CA PRO A 294 -13.28 13.87 -9.18
C PRO A 294 -13.67 12.41 -9.01
N HIS A 295 -12.77 11.55 -9.42
CA HIS A 295 -12.92 10.14 -9.11
C HIS A 295 -12.64 9.96 -7.63
N VAL A 296 -13.64 10.26 -6.83
CA VAL A 296 -13.70 10.25 -5.37
C VAL A 296 -13.01 9.04 -4.77
N VAL A 297 -13.10 7.93 -5.48
CA VAL A 297 -12.53 6.65 -5.10
C VAL A 297 -11.01 6.71 -4.96
N GLY A 298 -10.30 7.34 -5.90
CA GLY A 298 -8.84 7.37 -5.89
C GLY A 298 -8.22 8.34 -4.88
N TRP A 299 -9.00 9.34 -4.45
CA TRP A 299 -8.56 10.37 -3.52
C TRP A 299 -8.93 10.06 -2.06
N ARG A 300 -9.77 9.06 -1.87
CA ARG A 300 -10.42 8.73 -0.60
C ARG A 300 -9.45 8.36 0.52
N PHE A 301 -8.35 7.68 0.20
CA PHE A 301 -7.39 7.19 1.17
C PHE A 301 -6.18 8.11 1.36
N ILE A 302 -6.28 9.33 0.87
CA ILE A 302 -5.29 10.37 1.15
C ILE A 302 -5.73 11.08 2.45
N ASN A 303 -4.85 11.11 3.46
CA ASN A 303 -5.21 11.64 4.78
C ASN A 303 -5.28 13.17 4.78
N GLU A 304 -4.22 13.83 4.30
CA GLU A 304 -4.18 15.30 4.16
C GLU A 304 -4.30 15.67 2.67
N ARG A 305 -5.41 16.27 2.28
CA ARG A 305 -5.73 16.57 0.87
C ARG A 305 -5.72 18.07 0.63
N ARG A 306 -4.87 18.52 -0.26
CA ARG A 306 -4.79 19.89 -0.69
C ARG A 306 -5.03 20.00 -2.19
N ALA A 307 -5.69 21.07 -2.60
CA ALA A 307 -5.97 21.33 -4.01
C ALA A 307 -5.60 22.76 -4.38
N VAL A 308 -5.11 22.94 -5.59
CA VAL A 308 -4.86 24.25 -6.23
C VAL A 308 -5.69 24.33 -7.49
N ASN A 309 -6.61 25.26 -7.58
CA ASN A 309 -7.47 25.47 -8.73
C ASN A 309 -7.91 26.92 -8.83
N LEU A 310 -8.07 27.42 -10.04
CA LEU A 310 -8.63 28.76 -10.28
C LEU A 310 -10.14 28.83 -10.03
N ASP A 311 -10.86 27.72 -10.23
CA ASP A 311 -12.29 27.64 -9.98
C ASP A 311 -12.58 27.27 -8.51
N PRO A 312 -13.15 28.19 -7.70
CA PRO A 312 -13.52 27.90 -6.32
C PRO A 312 -14.64 26.87 -6.19
N ASN A 313 -15.38 26.61 -7.27
CA ASN A 313 -16.46 25.65 -7.30
C ASN A 313 -16.08 24.30 -7.91
N CYS A 314 -14.81 24.11 -8.23
CA CYS A 314 -14.35 22.83 -8.77
C CYS A 314 -14.79 21.65 -7.88
N GLY A 315 -15.57 20.74 -8.42
CA GLY A 315 -16.11 19.60 -7.69
C GLY A 315 -15.05 18.66 -7.15
N TRP A 316 -13.86 18.63 -7.77
CA TRP A 316 -12.71 17.88 -7.28
C TRP A 316 -12.17 18.43 -5.95
N ALA A 317 -12.09 19.73 -5.82
CA ALA A 317 -11.54 20.37 -4.65
C ALA A 317 -12.61 20.59 -3.56
N ARG A 318 -13.78 21.06 -3.97
CA ARG A 318 -14.86 21.40 -3.05
C ARG A 318 -15.45 20.16 -2.37
N GLY A 319 -15.33 20.08 -1.06
CA GLY A 319 -15.83 18.96 -0.26
C GLY A 319 -15.00 17.66 -0.37
N LYS A 320 -13.89 17.67 -1.11
CA LYS A 320 -12.96 16.53 -1.26
C LYS A 320 -11.56 16.84 -0.77
N ALA A 321 -11.10 18.07 -0.95
CA ALA A 321 -9.86 18.55 -0.36
C ALA A 321 -10.12 19.13 1.03
N ASP A 322 -9.17 18.98 1.94
CA ASP A 322 -9.23 19.59 3.26
C ASP A 322 -8.92 21.10 3.16
N VAL A 323 -8.09 21.47 2.19
CA VAL A 323 -7.78 22.89 1.85
C VAL A 323 -7.78 23.09 0.34
N LEU A 324 -8.53 24.09 -0.11
CA LEU A 324 -8.51 24.57 -1.49
C LEU A 324 -7.81 25.92 -1.55
N TYR A 325 -6.73 26.02 -2.33
CA TYR A 325 -6.09 27.26 -2.71
C TYR A 325 -6.66 27.73 -4.07
N VAL A 326 -7.40 28.82 -4.06
CA VAL A 326 -7.92 29.42 -5.29
C VAL A 326 -6.80 30.28 -5.90
N ALA A 327 -6.03 29.66 -6.77
CA ALA A 327 -4.84 30.28 -7.36
C ALA A 327 -4.44 29.58 -8.67
N ASP A 328 -3.60 30.28 -9.45
CA ASP A 328 -2.99 29.72 -10.65
C ASP A 328 -1.93 28.66 -10.27
N ALA A 329 -2.08 27.44 -10.84
CA ALA A 329 -1.23 26.32 -10.49
C ALA A 329 0.21 26.48 -11.00
N PHE A 330 0.44 27.14 -12.14
CA PHE A 330 1.80 27.42 -12.63
C PHE A 330 2.56 28.30 -11.63
N GLN A 331 1.92 29.40 -11.17
CA GLN A 331 2.51 30.29 -10.20
C GLN A 331 2.78 29.62 -8.85
N VAL A 332 1.79 28.87 -8.34
CA VAL A 332 1.92 28.15 -7.06
C VAL A 332 3.04 27.12 -7.12
N MET A 333 3.08 26.30 -8.18
CA MET A 333 4.09 25.24 -8.29
C MET A 333 5.49 25.80 -8.52
N THR A 334 5.64 26.88 -9.30
CA THR A 334 6.92 27.58 -9.44
C THR A 334 7.42 28.11 -8.09
N LYS A 335 6.52 28.72 -7.30
CA LYS A 335 6.89 29.19 -5.95
C LYS A 335 7.25 28.04 -5.01
N LEU A 336 6.53 26.94 -5.06
CA LEU A 336 6.85 25.73 -4.28
C LEU A 336 8.23 25.18 -4.64
N ASN A 337 8.58 25.10 -5.91
CA ASN A 337 9.89 24.64 -6.37
C ASN A 337 11.00 25.53 -5.82
N SER A 338 10.82 26.86 -5.86
CA SER A 338 11.77 27.79 -5.26
C SER A 338 11.98 27.56 -3.76
N LEU A 339 10.88 27.38 -3.01
CA LEU A 339 10.94 27.13 -1.57
C LEU A 339 11.59 25.78 -1.23
N LEU A 340 11.32 24.74 -2.02
CA LEU A 340 11.95 23.42 -1.84
C LEU A 340 13.45 23.47 -2.12
N THR A 341 13.87 24.21 -3.15
CA THR A 341 15.29 24.45 -3.46
C THR A 341 16.00 25.19 -2.34
N GLU A 342 15.40 26.25 -1.80
CA GLU A 342 15.94 27.00 -0.67
C GLU A 342 16.08 26.11 0.58
N LYS A 343 15.06 25.29 0.85
CA LYS A 343 15.09 24.35 1.97
C LYS A 343 16.20 23.31 1.82
N ALA A 344 16.38 22.75 0.63
CA ALA A 344 17.45 21.80 0.35
C ALA A 344 18.84 22.40 0.61
N ARG A 345 19.08 23.65 0.18
CA ARG A 345 20.34 24.37 0.44
C ARG A 345 20.60 24.57 1.93
N ARG A 346 19.56 24.88 2.74
CA ARG A 346 19.71 25.09 4.19
C ARG A 346 20.01 23.79 4.97
N ILE A 347 19.70 22.64 4.40
CA ILE A 347 19.96 21.34 5.05
C ILE A 347 21.36 20.81 4.67
N SER A 348 21.89 21.26 3.53
CA SER A 348 23.18 20.80 2.99
C SER A 348 24.37 21.70 3.44
N GLY A 349 24.13 22.87 4.02
CA GLY A 349 25.12 23.74 4.62
C GLY A 349 25.00 23.76 6.14
#